data_e49db82b3e1c1da38a84b21a6be62b4a
#
_entry.id   e49db82b3e1c1da38a84b21a6be62b4a
#
_cell.length_a   1.000
_cell.length_b   1.000
_cell.length_c   1.000
_cell.angle_alpha   90.00
_cell.angle_beta   90.00
_cell.angle_gamma   90.00
#
_symmetry.space_group_name_H-M   'P 1'
#
loop_
_entity.id
_entity.type
_entity.pdbx_description
1 polymer ?
#
loop_
_entity_poly.entity_id
_entity_poly.type
_entity_poly.pdbx_seq_one_letter_code
_entity_poly.pdbx_strand_id
1 'polypeptide(L)'
;SNLYPSKPELKEKESKNNWSITAFSLVIFILSFLILFSDNIQFLIFLIVVLFIHELGHFLFMKLFNYKNVRMMFVPLMGAFVQGAKKVYSQKESFLVVMGGPIPGVLFGVVGAVIAFQYQMSWMLELSAVFILLNMINLLPLDPLDGGQLFRLLVKYDHDLFLMIFSLISSLVLIGAGFYSGSYPLMIFGFLMSFRVRSIQKRYLVRKALSERNIKYQLSYEELTDIEYARIRSVVIEQNAALKRYKELANANADVMIAEHVNTVLETPLIQDTSVFFKLIVILLWMFSLLAPVYLFLEFGSRFGWYFI
;
A
#
# COMPACT_ATOMS: atom_id res chain seq x y z
N SER A 1 -11.36 -42.98 -7.76
CA SER A 1 -12.14 -41.78 -7.38
C SER A 1 -11.33 -40.97 -6.39
N ASN A 2 -10.96 -39.79 -6.77
CA ASN A 2 -10.23 -38.88 -5.89
C ASN A 2 -11.14 -38.56 -4.70
N LEU A 3 -10.72 -38.95 -3.51
CA LEU A 3 -11.42 -38.72 -2.24
C LEU A 3 -11.58 -37.21 -1.93
N TYR A 4 -10.83 -36.35 -2.62
CA TYR A 4 -10.80 -34.92 -2.42
C TYR A 4 -11.08 -34.18 -3.73
N PRO A 5 -11.75 -33.00 -3.69
CA PRO A 5 -11.93 -32.17 -4.86
C PRO A 5 -10.57 -31.74 -5.40
N SER A 6 -10.35 -31.91 -6.71
CA SER A 6 -9.15 -31.43 -7.37
C SER A 6 -9.06 -29.91 -7.24
N LYS A 7 -7.85 -29.40 -7.01
CA LYS A 7 -7.56 -27.98 -6.98
C LYS A 7 -7.78 -27.36 -8.37
N PRO A 8 -8.71 -26.38 -8.54
CA PRO A 8 -8.90 -25.71 -9.81
C PRO A 8 -7.63 -24.95 -10.22
N GLU A 9 -7.31 -24.94 -11.50
CA GLU A 9 -6.28 -24.05 -12.03
C GLU A 9 -6.81 -22.61 -12.01
N LEU A 10 -6.22 -21.77 -11.17
CA LEU A 10 -6.40 -20.35 -11.26
C LEU A 10 -5.58 -19.87 -12.46
N LYS A 11 -6.25 -19.50 -13.55
CA LYS A 11 -5.56 -18.81 -14.66
C LYS A 11 -4.91 -17.57 -14.04
N GLU A 12 -3.57 -17.56 -13.96
CA GLU A 12 -2.88 -16.29 -13.81
C GLU A 12 -3.49 -15.39 -14.90
N LYS A 13 -4.17 -14.33 -14.47
CA LYS A 13 -4.47 -13.26 -15.40
C LYS A 13 -3.10 -12.80 -15.90
N GLU A 14 -2.65 -13.38 -17.03
CA GLU A 14 -1.53 -12.81 -17.75
C GLU A 14 -1.87 -11.34 -17.92
N SER A 15 -1.36 -10.54 -17.00
CA SER A 15 -1.36 -9.11 -17.15
C SER A 15 -0.44 -8.87 -18.35
N LYS A 16 -1.01 -9.01 -19.58
CA LYS A 16 -0.41 -8.34 -20.73
C LYS A 16 -0.07 -6.98 -20.20
N ASN A 17 1.19 -6.62 -20.32
CA ASN A 17 1.74 -5.37 -19.85
C ASN A 17 0.94 -4.22 -20.51
N ASN A 18 -0.25 -3.97 -19.98
CA ASN A 18 -1.22 -3.06 -20.59
C ASN A 18 -0.86 -1.66 -20.15
N TRP A 19 0.21 -1.12 -20.75
CA TRP A 19 0.51 0.31 -20.70
C TRP A 19 -0.75 1.14 -20.99
N SER A 20 -1.69 0.60 -21.79
CA SER A 20 -3.00 1.20 -22.03
C SER A 20 -3.83 1.36 -20.75
N ILE A 21 -3.82 0.39 -19.81
CA ILE A 21 -4.55 0.50 -18.54
C ILE A 21 -3.89 1.56 -17.64
N THR A 22 -2.55 1.57 -17.58
CA THR A 22 -1.81 2.59 -16.82
C THR A 22 -2.06 3.98 -17.40
N ALA A 23 -1.96 4.13 -18.73
CA ALA A 23 -2.24 5.40 -19.40
C ALA A 23 -3.69 5.86 -19.20
N PHE A 24 -4.66 4.95 -19.35
CA PHE A 24 -6.07 5.26 -19.12
C PHE A 24 -6.35 5.68 -17.68
N SER A 25 -5.78 4.96 -16.70
CA SER A 25 -5.92 5.32 -15.28
C SER A 25 -5.28 6.68 -14.98
N LEU A 26 -4.13 7.00 -15.60
CA LEU A 26 -3.49 8.31 -15.47
C LEU A 26 -4.36 9.45 -16.04
N VAL A 27 -4.97 9.23 -17.22
CA VAL A 27 -5.86 10.24 -17.82
C VAL A 27 -7.07 10.52 -16.92
N ILE A 28 -7.73 9.47 -16.41
CA ILE A 28 -8.86 9.65 -15.48
C ILE A 28 -8.40 10.33 -14.19
N PHE A 29 -7.23 9.96 -13.67
CA PHE A 29 -6.63 10.61 -12.50
C PHE A 29 -6.43 12.11 -12.75
N ILE A 30 -5.78 12.49 -13.85
CA ILE A 30 -5.56 13.89 -14.21
C ILE A 30 -6.88 14.65 -14.33
N LEU A 31 -7.88 14.09 -15.02
CA LEU A 31 -9.20 14.70 -15.18
C LEU A 31 -9.90 14.92 -13.83
N SER A 32 -9.81 13.94 -12.90
CA SER A 32 -10.41 14.06 -11.58
C SER A 32 -9.77 15.18 -10.74
N PHE A 33 -8.45 15.36 -10.87
CA PHE A 33 -7.73 16.42 -10.16
C PHE A 33 -7.90 17.79 -10.82
N LEU A 34 -8.04 17.85 -12.15
CA LEU A 34 -8.38 19.09 -12.84
C LEU A 34 -9.71 19.68 -12.36
N ILE A 35 -10.70 18.84 -12.06
CA ILE A 35 -11.97 19.28 -11.50
C ILE A 35 -11.80 19.88 -10.10
N LEU A 36 -10.88 19.32 -9.28
CA LEU A 36 -10.65 19.76 -7.91
C LEU A 36 -9.72 20.97 -7.80
N PHE A 37 -8.74 21.08 -8.71
CA PHE A 37 -7.66 22.08 -8.66
C PHE A 37 -7.62 22.93 -9.93
N SER A 38 -8.78 23.24 -10.53
CA SER A 38 -8.87 24.05 -11.75
C SER A 38 -8.21 25.42 -11.63
N ASP A 39 -8.20 25.98 -10.42
CA ASP A 39 -7.70 27.32 -10.16
C ASP A 39 -6.17 27.40 -10.03
N ASN A 40 -5.49 26.24 -9.87
CA ASN A 40 -4.03 26.20 -9.73
C ASN A 40 -3.42 25.06 -10.55
N ILE A 41 -3.32 25.25 -11.84
CA ILE A 41 -2.74 24.27 -12.78
C ILE A 41 -1.27 24.00 -12.49
N GLN A 42 -0.49 24.97 -12.03
CA GLN A 42 0.91 24.79 -11.67
C GLN A 42 1.06 23.80 -10.51
N PHE A 43 0.27 23.97 -9.45
CA PHE A 43 0.26 23.02 -8.34
C PHE A 43 -0.13 21.60 -8.80
N LEU A 44 -1.12 21.48 -9.68
CA LEU A 44 -1.52 20.19 -10.22
C LEU A 44 -0.39 19.50 -10.99
N ILE A 45 0.34 20.24 -11.84
CA ILE A 45 1.50 19.70 -12.57
C ILE A 45 2.55 19.21 -11.57
N PHE A 46 2.87 20.01 -10.55
CA PHE A 46 3.84 19.63 -9.52
C PHE A 46 3.39 18.37 -8.77
N LEU A 47 2.13 18.30 -8.39
CA LEU A 47 1.56 17.15 -7.71
C LEU A 47 1.69 15.86 -8.54
N ILE A 48 1.36 15.93 -9.84
CA ILE A 48 1.47 14.78 -10.75
C ILE A 48 2.93 14.35 -10.92
N VAL A 49 3.84 15.30 -11.10
CA VAL A 49 5.27 15.01 -11.26
C VAL A 49 5.84 14.36 -9.99
N VAL A 50 5.53 14.93 -8.83
CA VAL A 50 6.01 14.42 -7.54
C VAL A 50 5.45 13.04 -7.25
N LEU A 51 4.15 12.84 -7.47
CA LEU A 51 3.50 11.55 -7.29
C LEU A 51 4.10 10.49 -8.23
N PHE A 52 4.33 10.85 -9.49
CA PHE A 52 4.95 9.93 -10.46
C PHE A 52 6.38 9.55 -10.03
N ILE A 53 7.19 10.49 -9.58
CA ILE A 53 8.57 10.22 -9.10
C ILE A 53 8.56 9.35 -7.84
N HIS A 54 7.62 9.59 -6.93
CA HIS A 54 7.42 8.77 -5.74
C HIS A 54 7.12 7.31 -6.11
N GLU A 55 6.11 7.09 -6.95
CA GLU A 55 5.73 5.75 -7.40
C GLU A 55 6.82 5.06 -8.24
N LEU A 56 7.55 5.85 -9.03
CA LEU A 56 8.70 5.36 -9.79
C LEU A 56 9.77 4.78 -8.88
N GLY A 57 9.97 5.37 -7.69
CA GLY A 57 10.88 4.83 -6.69
C GLY A 57 10.50 3.40 -6.26
N HIS A 58 9.24 3.16 -5.88
CA HIS A 58 8.73 1.83 -5.57
C HIS A 58 8.87 0.87 -6.76
N PHE A 59 8.49 1.33 -7.94
CA PHE A 59 8.56 0.55 -9.18
C PHE A 59 9.99 0.08 -9.48
N LEU A 60 10.97 0.96 -9.37
CA LEU A 60 12.36 0.64 -9.64
C LEU A 60 12.91 -0.41 -8.66
N PHE A 61 12.63 -0.28 -7.37
CA PHE A 61 13.03 -1.27 -6.38
C PHE A 61 12.33 -2.61 -6.58
N MET A 62 11.03 -2.63 -6.91
CA MET A 62 10.34 -3.88 -7.23
C MET A 62 10.97 -4.56 -8.46
N LYS A 63 11.33 -3.79 -9.49
CA LYS A 63 12.03 -4.32 -10.67
C LYS A 63 13.42 -4.84 -10.32
N LEU A 64 14.18 -4.09 -9.53
CA LEU A 64 15.53 -4.48 -9.08
C LEU A 64 15.50 -5.82 -8.33
N PHE A 65 14.46 -6.05 -7.51
CA PHE A 65 14.30 -7.29 -6.75
C PHE A 65 13.49 -8.38 -7.48
N ASN A 66 13.32 -8.26 -8.80
CA ASN A 66 12.69 -9.27 -9.65
C ASN A 66 11.23 -9.61 -9.27
N TYR A 67 10.45 -8.61 -8.83
CA TYR A 67 9.02 -8.78 -8.70
C TYR A 67 8.37 -9.00 -10.06
N LYS A 68 7.43 -9.92 -10.14
CA LYS A 68 6.67 -10.21 -11.35
C LYS A 68 5.48 -9.26 -11.50
N ASN A 69 5.06 -9.02 -12.73
CA ASN A 69 3.86 -8.23 -13.05
C ASN A 69 3.85 -6.85 -12.39
N VAL A 70 5.03 -6.19 -12.29
CA VAL A 70 5.13 -4.85 -11.71
C VAL A 70 4.42 -3.85 -12.61
N ARG A 71 3.44 -3.16 -12.05
CA ARG A 71 2.65 -2.14 -12.74
C ARG A 71 2.33 -0.97 -11.80
N MET A 72 2.31 0.23 -12.38
CA MET A 72 1.85 1.44 -11.70
C MET A 72 0.40 1.71 -12.10
N MET A 73 -0.42 2.08 -11.14
CA MET A 73 -1.83 2.40 -11.35
C MET A 73 -2.17 3.71 -10.65
N PHE A 74 -2.98 4.52 -11.31
CA PHE A 74 -3.46 5.79 -10.79
C PHE A 74 -4.95 5.67 -10.45
N VAL A 75 -5.30 6.02 -9.22
CA VAL A 75 -6.69 5.94 -8.75
C VAL A 75 -7.20 7.35 -8.50
N PRO A 76 -8.29 7.76 -9.17
CA PRO A 76 -8.89 9.06 -8.97
C PRO A 76 -9.11 9.36 -7.49
N LEU A 77 -8.77 10.56 -7.04
CA LEU A 77 -8.91 11.05 -5.66
C LEU A 77 -8.11 10.30 -4.58
N MET A 78 -7.53 9.13 -4.88
CA MET A 78 -6.80 8.33 -3.89
C MET A 78 -5.28 8.38 -4.08
N GLY A 79 -4.79 8.78 -5.26
CA GLY A 79 -3.37 8.83 -5.59
C GLY A 79 -2.93 7.76 -6.57
N ALA A 80 -1.68 7.35 -6.50
CA ALA A 80 -1.12 6.28 -7.31
C ALA A 80 -0.60 5.15 -6.40
N PHE A 81 -0.37 3.99 -6.97
CA PHE A 81 0.29 2.89 -6.28
C PHE A 81 0.96 1.95 -7.27
N VAL A 82 2.03 1.31 -6.82
CA VAL A 82 2.72 0.25 -7.56
C VAL A 82 2.40 -1.10 -6.93
N GLN A 83 2.10 -2.06 -7.77
CA GLN A 83 1.90 -3.44 -7.32
C GLN A 83 2.80 -4.39 -8.10
N GLY A 84 3.27 -5.42 -7.45
CA GLY A 84 4.05 -6.51 -8.00
C GLY A 84 3.88 -7.76 -7.15
N ALA A 85 4.20 -8.91 -7.70
CA ALA A 85 4.07 -10.20 -7.03
C ALA A 85 5.41 -10.90 -6.91
N LYS A 86 5.62 -11.63 -5.83
CA LYS A 86 6.77 -12.50 -5.60
C LYS A 86 6.33 -13.79 -4.91
N LYS A 87 6.96 -14.92 -5.22
CA LYS A 87 6.62 -16.22 -4.58
C LYS A 87 7.00 -16.24 -3.09
N VAL A 88 8.11 -15.58 -2.76
CA VAL A 88 8.61 -15.43 -1.39
C VAL A 88 9.11 -14.02 -1.23
N TYR A 89 8.65 -13.32 -0.22
CA TYR A 89 9.11 -11.97 0.09
C TYR A 89 10.31 -12.00 1.04
N SER A 90 11.29 -11.12 0.82
CA SER A 90 12.36 -10.80 1.75
C SER A 90 11.94 -9.57 2.55
N GLN A 91 12.13 -9.59 3.85
CA GLN A 91 11.84 -8.44 4.71
C GLN A 91 12.74 -7.26 4.36
N LYS A 92 14.04 -7.53 4.09
CA LYS A 92 15.00 -6.50 3.68
C LYS A 92 14.58 -5.81 2.38
N GLU A 93 14.25 -6.61 1.34
CA GLU A 93 13.78 -6.06 0.07
C GLU A 93 12.49 -5.27 0.24
N SER A 94 11.54 -5.77 1.05
CA SER A 94 10.28 -5.08 1.32
C SER A 94 10.48 -3.73 1.98
N PHE A 95 11.42 -3.60 2.94
CA PHE A 95 11.79 -2.31 3.52
C PHE A 95 12.34 -1.35 2.46
N LEU A 96 13.22 -1.83 1.58
CA LEU A 96 13.81 -0.99 0.52
C LEU A 96 12.77 -0.57 -0.52
N VAL A 97 11.85 -1.48 -0.88
CA VAL A 97 10.72 -1.14 -1.77
C VAL A 97 9.86 -0.04 -1.14
N VAL A 98 9.43 -0.21 0.12
CA VAL A 98 8.56 0.77 0.80
C VAL A 98 9.24 2.12 0.97
N MET A 99 10.52 2.15 1.30
CA MET A 99 11.27 3.41 1.46
C MET A 99 11.71 4.02 0.13
N GLY A 100 11.66 3.25 -0.95
CA GLY A 100 12.13 3.67 -2.28
C GLY A 100 11.37 4.84 -2.91
N GLY A 101 10.10 5.02 -2.55
CA GLY A 101 9.30 6.19 -2.94
C GLY A 101 9.62 7.42 -2.07
N PRO A 102 9.30 7.36 -0.77
CA PRO A 102 9.32 8.57 0.06
C PRO A 102 10.72 9.12 0.35
N ILE A 103 11.76 8.30 0.55
CA ILE A 103 13.09 8.81 0.90
C ILE A 103 13.71 9.66 -0.21
N PRO A 104 13.80 9.19 -1.47
CA PRO A 104 14.29 10.04 -2.56
C PRO A 104 13.44 11.31 -2.73
N GLY A 105 12.12 11.18 -2.54
CA GLY A 105 11.21 12.33 -2.64
C GLY A 105 11.48 13.40 -1.58
N VAL A 106 11.67 13.03 -0.31
CA VAL A 106 12.07 13.97 0.75
C VAL A 106 13.44 14.61 0.41
N LEU A 107 14.40 13.80 -0.04
CA LEU A 107 15.74 14.30 -0.40
C LEU A 107 15.68 15.33 -1.53
N PHE A 108 14.92 15.05 -2.60
CA PHE A 108 14.72 16.00 -3.70
C PHE A 108 14.04 17.29 -3.21
N GLY A 109 13.05 17.17 -2.33
CA GLY A 109 12.39 18.31 -1.73
C GLY A 109 13.33 19.17 -0.88
N VAL A 110 14.12 18.55 0.01
CA VAL A 110 15.07 19.24 0.88
C VAL A 110 16.17 19.95 0.07
N VAL A 111 16.81 19.23 -0.85
CA VAL A 111 17.87 19.79 -1.70
C VAL A 111 17.31 20.90 -2.60
N GLY A 112 16.15 20.67 -3.22
CA GLY A 112 15.45 21.65 -4.03
C GLY A 112 15.10 22.91 -3.26
N ALA A 113 14.63 22.80 -2.02
CA ALA A 113 14.33 23.95 -1.16
C ALA A 113 15.59 24.77 -0.86
N VAL A 114 16.70 24.12 -0.50
CA VAL A 114 17.97 24.81 -0.24
C VAL A 114 18.45 25.60 -1.48
N ILE A 115 18.39 24.97 -2.66
CA ILE A 115 18.76 25.64 -3.93
C ILE A 115 17.79 26.78 -4.22
N ALA A 116 16.49 26.57 -4.07
CA ALA A 116 15.47 27.58 -4.30
C ALA A 116 15.66 28.84 -3.40
N PHE A 117 16.01 28.61 -2.14
CA PHE A 117 16.35 29.69 -1.21
C PHE A 117 17.60 30.47 -1.66
N GLN A 118 18.66 29.76 -2.07
CA GLN A 118 19.91 30.40 -2.45
C GLN A 118 19.75 31.26 -3.71
N TYR A 119 18.95 30.79 -4.66
CA TYR A 119 18.77 31.46 -5.96
C TYR A 119 17.45 32.23 -6.09
N GLN A 120 16.64 32.31 -5.02
CA GLN A 120 15.34 32.99 -4.96
C GLN A 120 14.35 32.54 -6.04
N MET A 121 14.28 31.22 -6.27
CA MET A 121 13.45 30.60 -7.30
C MET A 121 12.11 30.15 -6.71
N SER A 122 11.05 30.97 -6.79
CA SER A 122 9.75 30.71 -6.18
C SER A 122 9.10 29.42 -6.68
N TRP A 123 9.11 29.17 -8.00
CA TRP A 123 8.51 27.93 -8.56
C TRP A 123 9.20 26.66 -8.05
N MET A 124 10.53 26.70 -7.88
CA MET A 124 11.30 25.55 -7.37
C MET A 124 11.02 25.31 -5.88
N LEU A 125 10.76 26.39 -5.15
CA LEU A 125 10.37 26.30 -3.75
C LEU A 125 8.98 25.65 -3.59
N GLU A 126 8.01 26.03 -4.42
CA GLU A 126 6.69 25.38 -4.45
C GLU A 126 6.79 23.90 -4.81
N LEU A 127 7.56 23.55 -5.84
CA LEU A 127 7.81 22.17 -6.22
C LEU A 127 8.45 21.38 -5.06
N SER A 128 9.44 21.98 -4.39
CA SER A 128 10.11 21.36 -3.23
C SER A 128 9.15 21.16 -2.07
N ALA A 129 8.25 22.10 -1.82
CA ALA A 129 7.20 21.97 -0.80
C ALA A 129 6.26 20.80 -1.11
N VAL A 130 5.86 20.63 -2.37
CA VAL A 130 5.03 19.48 -2.78
C VAL A 130 5.78 18.15 -2.59
N PHE A 131 7.08 18.09 -2.94
CA PHE A 131 7.93 16.92 -2.68
C PHE A 131 7.96 16.57 -1.19
N ILE A 132 8.22 17.56 -0.34
CA ILE A 132 8.31 17.36 1.10
C ILE A 132 6.96 16.91 1.65
N LEU A 133 5.88 17.64 1.40
CA LEU A 133 4.57 17.38 1.97
C LEU A 133 4.02 16.01 1.54
N LEU A 134 4.05 15.68 0.25
CA LEU A 134 3.54 14.41 -0.25
C LEU A 134 4.29 13.22 0.39
N ASN A 135 5.61 13.30 0.41
CA ASN A 135 6.43 12.21 0.94
C ASN A 135 6.38 12.12 2.48
N MET A 136 6.27 13.24 3.19
CA MET A 136 6.04 13.23 4.64
C MET A 136 4.69 12.63 5.00
N ILE A 137 3.63 12.96 4.26
CA ILE A 137 2.30 12.34 4.46
C ILE A 137 2.39 10.83 4.25
N ASN A 138 3.06 10.37 3.20
CA ASN A 138 3.25 8.94 2.95
C ASN A 138 4.09 8.24 4.02
N LEU A 139 4.98 8.95 4.72
CA LEU A 139 5.75 8.41 5.84
C LEU A 139 4.99 8.39 7.17
N LEU A 140 3.80 8.97 7.27
CA LEU A 140 3.00 8.86 8.49
C LEU A 140 2.71 7.38 8.81
N PRO A 141 2.74 7.01 10.11
CA PRO A 141 2.49 5.63 10.53
C PRO A 141 0.99 5.29 10.48
N LEU A 142 0.39 5.40 9.32
CA LEU A 142 -1.02 5.17 9.06
C LEU A 142 -1.18 4.19 7.89
N ASP A 143 -2.04 3.17 8.04
CA ASP A 143 -2.43 2.32 6.91
C ASP A 143 -3.41 3.10 6.00
N PRO A 144 -3.26 3.10 4.68
CA PRO A 144 -2.38 2.30 3.81
C PRO A 144 -1.08 2.99 3.37
N LEU A 145 -0.67 4.08 4.00
CA LEU A 145 0.51 4.85 3.63
C LEU A 145 1.80 4.04 3.78
N ASP A 146 2.89 4.48 3.16
CA ASP A 146 4.17 3.77 3.21
C ASP A 146 4.73 3.66 4.62
N GLY A 147 4.59 4.70 5.45
CA GLY A 147 4.92 4.63 6.86
C GLY A 147 4.15 3.53 7.59
N GLY A 148 2.87 3.36 7.30
CA GLY A 148 2.07 2.25 7.82
C GLY A 148 2.56 0.88 7.34
N GLN A 149 2.92 0.75 6.06
CA GLN A 149 3.51 -0.46 5.53
C GLN A 149 4.86 -0.78 6.17
N LEU A 150 5.69 0.25 6.41
CA LEU A 150 6.96 0.13 7.12
C LEU A 150 6.75 -0.46 8.53
N PHE A 151 5.83 0.10 9.31
CA PHE A 151 5.52 -0.40 10.66
C PHE A 151 4.99 -1.83 10.63
N ARG A 152 4.18 -2.20 9.65
CA ARG A 152 3.72 -3.57 9.46
C ARG A 152 4.87 -4.56 9.27
N LEU A 153 5.93 -4.18 8.56
CA LEU A 153 7.10 -5.02 8.35
C LEU A 153 7.92 -5.25 9.64
N LEU A 154 7.77 -4.41 10.65
CA LEU A 154 8.46 -4.54 11.94
C LEU A 154 7.79 -5.59 12.83
N VAL A 155 6.49 -5.86 12.65
CA VAL A 155 5.72 -6.79 13.49
C VAL A 155 5.99 -8.22 13.08
N LYS A 156 6.35 -9.05 14.06
CA LYS A 156 6.74 -10.45 13.84
C LYS A 156 5.58 -11.45 14.04
N TYR A 157 4.69 -11.17 14.98
CA TYR A 157 3.64 -12.08 15.43
C TYR A 157 2.25 -11.46 15.24
N ASP A 158 1.22 -12.30 15.09
CA ASP A 158 -0.18 -11.88 14.95
C ASP A 158 -0.41 -10.75 13.94
N HIS A 159 0.22 -10.91 12.79
CA HIS A 159 0.27 -9.90 11.75
C HIS A 159 -1.13 -9.41 11.33
N ASP A 160 -2.10 -10.32 11.18
CA ASP A 160 -3.46 -9.97 10.79
C ASP A 160 -4.21 -9.20 11.91
N LEU A 161 -4.02 -9.57 13.18
CA LEU A 161 -4.62 -8.85 14.31
C LEU A 161 -4.03 -7.44 14.42
N PHE A 162 -2.69 -7.33 14.35
CA PHE A 162 -2.03 -6.03 14.33
C PHE A 162 -2.55 -5.17 13.17
N LEU A 163 -2.60 -5.71 11.97
CA LEU A 163 -3.06 -4.98 10.79
C LEU A 163 -4.52 -4.52 10.93
N MET A 164 -5.38 -5.35 11.52
CA MET A 164 -6.78 -5.01 11.76
C MET A 164 -6.90 -3.81 12.74
N ILE A 165 -6.23 -3.88 13.89
CA ILE A 165 -6.26 -2.81 14.90
C ILE A 165 -5.62 -1.54 14.36
N PHE A 166 -4.47 -1.67 13.69
CA PHE A 166 -3.74 -0.56 13.11
C PHE A 166 -4.54 0.17 12.03
N SER A 167 -5.19 -0.58 11.12
CA SER A 167 -6.06 0.00 10.10
C SER A 167 -7.29 0.68 10.71
N LEU A 168 -7.85 0.13 11.80
CA LEU A 168 -8.97 0.74 12.50
C LEU A 168 -8.57 2.08 13.13
N ILE A 169 -7.46 2.11 13.86
CA ILE A 169 -6.91 3.33 14.46
C ILE A 169 -6.61 4.36 13.36
N SER A 170 -5.95 3.95 12.28
CA SER A 170 -5.65 4.83 11.15
C SER A 170 -6.91 5.45 10.54
N SER A 171 -7.96 4.64 10.33
CA SER A 171 -9.26 5.12 9.84
C SER A 171 -9.87 6.18 10.78
N LEU A 172 -9.86 5.93 12.10
CA LEU A 172 -10.40 6.87 13.09
C LEU A 172 -9.58 8.18 13.15
N VAL A 173 -8.25 8.08 13.07
CA VAL A 173 -7.37 9.26 13.02
C VAL A 173 -7.65 10.11 11.79
N LEU A 174 -7.80 9.49 10.61
CA LEU A 174 -8.09 10.20 9.36
C LEU A 174 -9.47 10.88 9.41
N ILE A 175 -10.50 10.21 9.92
CA ILE A 175 -11.83 10.78 10.08
C ILE A 175 -11.78 11.96 11.07
N GLY A 176 -11.13 11.79 12.23
CA GLY A 176 -10.99 12.83 13.24
C GLY A 176 -10.20 14.03 12.76
N ALA A 177 -9.08 13.80 12.06
CA ALA A 177 -8.30 14.87 11.44
C ALA A 177 -9.09 15.62 10.36
N GLY A 178 -9.85 14.89 9.53
CA GLY A 178 -10.72 15.48 8.53
C GLY A 178 -11.85 16.33 9.14
N PHE A 179 -12.44 15.86 10.24
CA PHE A 179 -13.45 16.61 10.99
C PHE A 179 -12.85 17.90 11.59
N TYR A 180 -11.70 17.79 12.24
CA TYR A 180 -11.02 18.93 12.86
C TYR A 180 -10.58 19.99 11.84
N SER A 181 -10.05 19.56 10.69
CA SER A 181 -9.58 20.46 9.62
C SER A 181 -10.69 20.93 8.66
N GLY A 182 -11.92 20.43 8.79
CA GLY A 182 -13.01 20.68 7.83
C GLY A 182 -12.80 20.05 6.47
N SER A 183 -11.87 19.08 6.34
CA SER A 183 -11.50 18.43 5.09
C SER A 183 -12.41 17.24 4.78
N TYR A 184 -13.44 17.43 3.96
CA TYR A 184 -14.33 16.34 3.51
C TYR A 184 -13.59 15.21 2.79
N PRO A 185 -12.59 15.47 1.89
CA PRO A 185 -11.82 14.39 1.25
C PRO A 185 -11.13 13.48 2.25
N LEU A 186 -10.53 14.05 3.32
CA LEU A 186 -9.83 13.27 4.35
C LEU A 186 -10.82 12.41 5.17
N MET A 187 -12.00 12.94 5.48
CA MET A 187 -13.07 12.19 6.15
C MET A 187 -13.55 11.01 5.29
N ILE A 188 -13.80 11.26 3.99
CA ILE A 188 -14.23 10.22 3.04
C ILE A 188 -13.17 9.15 2.92
N PHE A 189 -11.90 9.53 2.81
CA PHE A 189 -10.79 8.58 2.73
C PHE A 189 -10.69 7.71 3.99
N GLY A 190 -10.77 8.32 5.18
CA GLY A 190 -10.80 7.57 6.44
C GLY A 190 -12.01 6.62 6.53
N PHE A 191 -13.19 7.05 6.06
CA PHE A 191 -14.37 6.20 6.02
C PHE A 191 -14.19 5.02 5.05
N LEU A 192 -13.66 5.26 3.85
CA LEU A 192 -13.34 4.18 2.90
C LEU A 192 -12.36 3.16 3.47
N MET A 193 -11.37 3.61 4.27
CA MET A 193 -10.45 2.72 4.98
C MET A 193 -11.16 1.80 5.98
N SER A 194 -12.28 2.20 6.56
CA SER A 194 -13.06 1.36 7.47
C SER A 194 -13.60 0.09 6.80
N PHE A 195 -13.93 0.13 5.51
CA PHE A 195 -14.32 -1.07 4.75
C PHE A 195 -13.17 -2.07 4.62
N ARG A 196 -11.93 -1.56 4.52
CA ARG A 196 -10.72 -2.40 4.50
C ARG A 196 -10.55 -3.17 5.82
N VAL A 197 -10.84 -2.54 6.95
CA VAL A 197 -10.82 -3.21 8.27
C VAL A 197 -11.71 -4.44 8.28
N ARG A 198 -12.91 -4.34 7.72
CA ARG A 198 -13.83 -5.48 7.62
C ARG A 198 -13.28 -6.62 6.77
N SER A 199 -12.60 -6.31 5.68
CA SER A 199 -11.95 -7.31 4.84
C SER A 199 -10.81 -8.02 5.57
N ILE A 200 -9.98 -7.25 6.30
CA ILE A 200 -8.89 -7.78 7.13
C ILE A 200 -9.46 -8.68 8.24
N GLN A 201 -10.52 -8.24 8.91
CA GLN A 201 -11.19 -9.01 9.97
C GLN A 201 -11.68 -10.37 9.47
N LYS A 202 -12.32 -10.40 8.30
CA LYS A 202 -12.77 -11.67 7.70
C LYS A 202 -11.60 -12.62 7.45
N ARG A 203 -10.52 -12.11 6.88
CA ARG A 203 -9.30 -12.90 6.63
C ARG A 203 -8.68 -13.41 7.94
N TYR A 204 -8.57 -12.54 8.93
CA TYR A 204 -8.08 -12.90 10.26
C TYR A 204 -8.87 -14.05 10.88
N LEU A 205 -10.21 -14.01 10.85
CA LEU A 205 -11.06 -15.04 11.40
C LEU A 205 -10.87 -16.41 10.71
N VAL A 206 -10.75 -16.41 9.38
CA VAL A 206 -10.46 -17.63 8.62
C VAL A 206 -9.09 -18.18 8.96
N ARG A 207 -8.04 -17.36 8.98
CA ARG A 207 -6.68 -17.78 9.32
C ARG A 207 -6.58 -18.27 10.76
N LYS A 208 -7.29 -17.64 11.69
CA LYS A 208 -7.40 -18.11 13.08
C LYS A 208 -8.01 -19.52 13.13
N ALA A 209 -9.14 -19.75 12.44
CA ALA A 209 -9.76 -21.05 12.37
C ALA A 209 -8.87 -22.13 11.71
N LEU A 210 -8.06 -21.76 10.70
CA LEU A 210 -7.07 -22.64 10.10
C LEU A 210 -5.96 -23.01 11.09
N SER A 211 -5.44 -22.02 11.82
CA SER A 211 -4.39 -22.21 12.84
C SER A 211 -4.88 -23.10 13.99
N GLU A 212 -6.10 -22.91 14.49
CA GLU A 212 -6.71 -23.74 15.55
C GLU A 212 -6.86 -25.20 15.12
N ARG A 213 -6.98 -25.46 13.81
CA ARG A 213 -7.06 -26.81 13.23
C ARG A 213 -5.70 -27.35 12.76
N ASN A 214 -4.61 -26.65 13.05
CA ASN A 214 -3.25 -26.99 12.59
C ASN A 214 -3.16 -27.12 11.06
N ILE A 215 -3.90 -26.32 10.29
CA ILE A 215 -3.86 -26.28 8.84
C ILE A 215 -2.90 -25.18 8.42
N LYS A 216 -1.83 -25.55 7.71
CA LYS A 216 -0.84 -24.61 7.19
C LYS A 216 -1.46 -23.79 6.05
N TYR A 217 -1.34 -22.45 6.12
CA TYR A 217 -1.79 -21.49 5.10
C TYR A 217 -0.69 -20.54 4.62
N GLN A 218 0.54 -20.67 5.15
CA GLN A 218 1.70 -19.87 4.76
C GLN A 218 2.43 -20.53 3.59
N LEU A 219 1.80 -20.50 2.42
CA LEU A 219 2.30 -21.05 1.17
C LEU A 219 1.57 -20.41 -0.01
N SER A 220 2.16 -20.53 -1.21
CA SER A 220 1.50 -20.05 -2.43
C SER A 220 0.43 -21.04 -2.90
N TYR A 221 -0.57 -20.51 -3.65
CA TYR A 221 -1.64 -21.37 -4.21
C TYR A 221 -1.08 -22.49 -5.10
N GLU A 222 -0.02 -22.21 -5.84
CA GLU A 222 0.63 -23.17 -6.75
C GLU A 222 1.20 -24.39 -6.00
N GLU A 223 1.72 -24.18 -4.78
CA GLU A 223 2.36 -25.19 -3.94
C GLU A 223 1.35 -26.08 -3.20
N LEU A 224 0.05 -25.72 -3.19
CA LEU A 224 -0.99 -26.48 -2.53
C LEU A 224 -1.18 -27.84 -3.22
N THR A 225 -1.16 -28.90 -2.44
CA THR A 225 -1.69 -30.21 -2.84
C THR A 225 -3.22 -30.21 -2.82
N ASP A 226 -3.87 -31.15 -3.51
CA ASP A 226 -5.33 -31.29 -3.51
C ASP A 226 -5.89 -31.49 -2.10
N ILE A 227 -5.15 -32.22 -1.23
CA ILE A 227 -5.54 -32.45 0.16
C ILE A 227 -5.50 -31.16 0.99
N GLU A 228 -4.42 -30.40 0.87
CA GLU A 228 -4.28 -29.12 1.56
C GLU A 228 -5.32 -28.11 1.07
N TYR A 229 -5.53 -28.05 -0.24
CA TYR A 229 -6.59 -27.25 -0.84
C TYR A 229 -7.96 -27.62 -0.27
N ALA A 230 -8.32 -28.90 -0.23
CA ALA A 230 -9.60 -29.36 0.28
C ALA A 230 -9.82 -29.00 1.76
N ARG A 231 -8.77 -29.09 2.59
CA ARG A 231 -8.82 -28.71 4.01
C ARG A 231 -9.04 -27.19 4.16
N ILE A 232 -8.29 -26.36 3.45
CA ILE A 232 -8.45 -24.90 3.52
C ILE A 232 -9.81 -24.50 2.94
N ARG A 233 -10.22 -25.09 1.80
CA ARG A 233 -11.52 -24.87 1.16
C ARG A 233 -12.68 -25.11 2.13
N SER A 234 -12.64 -26.18 2.92
CA SER A 234 -13.70 -26.49 3.88
C SER A 234 -13.87 -25.40 4.93
N VAL A 235 -12.77 -24.86 5.47
CA VAL A 235 -12.79 -23.77 6.46
C VAL A 235 -13.26 -22.46 5.84
N VAL A 236 -12.78 -22.14 4.63
CA VAL A 236 -13.19 -20.93 3.90
C VAL A 236 -14.70 -20.92 3.63
N ILE A 237 -15.27 -22.06 3.22
CA ILE A 237 -16.72 -22.19 3.00
C ILE A 237 -17.48 -22.10 4.32
N GLU A 238 -16.99 -22.74 5.38
CA GLU A 238 -17.62 -22.71 6.70
C GLU A 238 -17.72 -21.30 7.28
N GLN A 239 -16.67 -20.50 7.11
CA GLN A 239 -16.58 -19.12 7.61
C GLN A 239 -17.28 -18.08 6.71
N ASN A 240 -17.79 -18.46 5.54
CA ASN A 240 -18.42 -17.54 4.59
C ASN A 240 -19.80 -18.03 4.16
N ALA A 241 -20.85 -17.38 4.70
CA ALA A 241 -22.25 -17.74 4.41
C ALA A 241 -22.61 -17.64 2.90
N ALA A 242 -21.98 -16.70 2.16
CA ALA A 242 -22.19 -16.59 0.72
C ALA A 242 -21.64 -17.81 -0.01
N LEU A 243 -20.43 -18.28 0.35
CA LEU A 243 -19.80 -19.44 -0.28
C LEU A 243 -20.54 -20.75 0.03
N LYS A 244 -21.22 -20.85 1.19
CA LYS A 244 -22.10 -22.00 1.48
C LYS A 244 -23.19 -22.16 0.43
N ARG A 245 -23.83 -21.04 0.04
CA ARG A 245 -24.89 -21.04 -1.00
C ARG A 245 -24.32 -21.40 -2.37
N TYR A 246 -23.11 -20.90 -2.71
CA TYR A 246 -22.46 -21.22 -4.00
C TYR A 246 -22.04 -22.68 -4.11
N LYS A 247 -21.68 -23.33 -3.01
CA LYS A 247 -21.39 -24.76 -2.97
C LYS A 247 -22.59 -25.61 -3.42
N GLU A 248 -23.80 -25.16 -3.10
CA GLU A 248 -25.04 -25.83 -3.47
C GLU A 248 -25.36 -25.75 -4.97
N LEU A 249 -24.80 -24.74 -5.67
CA LEU A 249 -25.00 -24.53 -7.12
C LEU A 249 -24.17 -25.47 -8.01
N ALA A 250 -23.18 -26.18 -7.45
CA ALA A 250 -22.37 -27.26 -8.05
C ALA A 250 -21.95 -27.02 -9.52
N ASN A 251 -21.46 -25.80 -9.85
CA ASN A 251 -20.97 -25.51 -11.18
C ASN A 251 -19.48 -25.10 -11.18
N ALA A 252 -18.80 -25.25 -12.33
CA ALA A 252 -17.37 -24.98 -12.47
C ALA A 252 -16.99 -23.52 -12.09
N ASN A 253 -17.88 -22.55 -12.31
CA ASN A 253 -17.65 -21.15 -11.94
C ASN A 253 -17.64 -20.96 -10.42
N ALA A 254 -18.45 -21.73 -9.69
CA ALA A 254 -18.46 -21.72 -8.23
C ALA A 254 -17.15 -22.26 -7.65
N ASP A 255 -16.59 -23.32 -8.24
CA ASP A 255 -15.31 -23.89 -7.78
C ASP A 255 -14.14 -22.92 -8.02
N VAL A 256 -14.09 -22.23 -9.15
CA VAL A 256 -13.08 -21.19 -9.43
C VAL A 256 -13.21 -20.02 -8.44
N MET A 257 -14.44 -19.56 -8.15
CA MET A 257 -14.67 -18.49 -7.19
C MET A 257 -14.26 -18.87 -5.77
N ILE A 258 -14.53 -20.11 -5.35
CA ILE A 258 -14.07 -20.64 -4.06
C ILE A 258 -12.55 -20.71 -4.05
N ALA A 259 -11.92 -21.14 -5.13
CA ALA A 259 -10.46 -21.19 -5.26
C ALA A 259 -9.81 -19.80 -5.16
N GLU A 260 -10.41 -18.78 -5.75
CA GLU A 260 -9.97 -17.39 -5.57
C GLU A 260 -10.05 -16.96 -4.10
N HIS A 261 -11.13 -17.31 -3.38
CA HIS A 261 -11.22 -17.02 -1.95
C HIS A 261 -10.18 -17.80 -1.13
N VAL A 262 -9.90 -19.05 -1.45
CA VAL A 262 -8.81 -19.82 -0.84
C VAL A 262 -7.49 -19.09 -1.06
N ASN A 263 -7.20 -18.64 -2.28
CA ASN A 263 -5.97 -17.91 -2.60
C ASN A 263 -5.83 -16.60 -1.81
N THR A 264 -6.94 -15.88 -1.55
CA THR A 264 -6.90 -14.63 -0.75
C THR A 264 -6.59 -14.86 0.73
N VAL A 265 -6.83 -16.07 1.23
CA VAL A 265 -6.57 -16.45 2.63
C VAL A 265 -5.12 -16.91 2.82
N LEU A 266 -4.48 -17.43 1.77
CA LEU A 266 -3.08 -17.83 1.83
C LEU A 266 -2.18 -16.63 2.14
N GLU A 267 -1.07 -16.89 2.77
CA GLU A 267 -0.06 -15.91 3.10
C GLU A 267 1.23 -16.25 2.37
N THR A 268 1.68 -15.33 1.52
CA THR A 268 2.98 -15.48 0.87
C THR A 268 4.07 -15.47 1.93
N PRO A 269 4.96 -16.46 1.96
CA PRO A 269 6.03 -16.53 2.95
C PRO A 269 6.90 -15.27 2.95
N LEU A 270 7.16 -14.73 4.15
CA LEU A 270 8.08 -13.62 4.38
C LEU A 270 9.33 -14.12 5.11
N ILE A 271 10.46 -14.11 4.43
CA ILE A 271 11.74 -14.41 5.06
C ILE A 271 12.17 -13.22 5.91
N GLN A 272 12.40 -13.47 7.19
CA GLN A 272 12.92 -12.47 8.13
C GLN A 272 14.45 -12.42 8.06
N ASP A 273 14.97 -11.82 7.00
CA ASP A 273 16.40 -11.72 6.69
C ASP A 273 17.04 -10.41 7.14
N THR A 274 16.38 -9.66 8.02
CA THR A 274 16.89 -8.40 8.56
C THR A 274 17.44 -8.56 9.98
N SER A 275 18.63 -7.99 10.22
CA SER A 275 19.17 -7.83 11.57
C SER A 275 18.47 -6.72 12.34
N VAL A 276 18.57 -6.73 13.67
CA VAL A 276 18.09 -5.64 14.54
C VAL A 276 18.76 -4.31 14.14
N PHE A 277 20.05 -4.35 13.83
CA PHE A 277 20.79 -3.17 13.39
C PHE A 277 20.24 -2.57 12.10
N PHE A 278 19.87 -3.41 11.11
CA PHE A 278 19.22 -2.93 9.89
C PHE A 278 17.87 -2.25 10.19
N LYS A 279 17.04 -2.83 11.06
CA LYS A 279 15.76 -2.25 11.47
C LYS A 279 15.95 -0.90 12.18
N LEU A 280 16.99 -0.76 13.00
CA LEU A 280 17.32 0.53 13.63
C LEU A 280 17.71 1.58 12.59
N ILE A 281 18.52 1.23 11.58
CA ILE A 281 18.88 2.14 10.49
C ILE A 281 17.60 2.59 9.76
N VAL A 282 16.69 1.67 9.43
CA VAL A 282 15.42 1.99 8.77
C VAL A 282 14.59 2.97 9.60
N ILE A 283 14.48 2.74 10.91
CA ILE A 283 13.74 3.64 11.83
C ILE A 283 14.43 5.02 11.89
N LEU A 284 15.76 5.06 11.98
CA LEU A 284 16.50 6.32 12.01
C LEU A 284 16.34 7.11 10.70
N LEU A 285 16.39 6.44 9.55
CA LEU A 285 16.14 7.07 8.25
C LEU A 285 14.70 7.58 8.15
N TRP A 286 13.73 6.82 8.63
CA TRP A 286 12.34 7.24 8.69
C TRP A 286 12.16 8.48 9.56
N MET A 287 12.73 8.49 10.79
CA MET A 287 12.69 9.65 11.68
C MET A 287 13.38 10.86 11.05
N PHE A 288 14.57 10.67 10.48
CA PHE A 288 15.30 11.74 9.81
C PHE A 288 14.48 12.34 8.66
N SER A 289 13.84 11.51 7.85
CA SER A 289 13.01 11.98 6.72
C SER A 289 11.79 12.80 7.16
N LEU A 290 11.28 12.58 8.39
CA LEU A 290 10.22 13.40 8.96
C LEU A 290 10.75 14.66 9.64
N LEU A 291 11.87 14.59 10.34
CA LEU A 291 12.39 15.70 11.16
C LEU A 291 13.19 16.72 10.35
N ALA A 292 13.95 16.28 9.33
CA ALA A 292 14.78 17.20 8.54
C ALA A 292 13.97 18.29 7.83
N PRO A 293 12.83 18.02 7.17
CA PRO A 293 11.99 19.07 6.61
C PRO A 293 11.39 20.01 7.66
N VAL A 294 11.00 19.49 8.83
CA VAL A 294 10.49 20.30 9.93
C VAL A 294 11.57 21.26 10.44
N TYR A 295 12.80 20.77 10.62
CA TYR A 295 13.93 21.61 10.99
C TYR A 295 14.20 22.72 9.96
N LEU A 296 14.20 22.37 8.67
CA LEU A 296 14.35 23.36 7.60
C LEU A 296 13.25 24.42 7.63
N PHE A 297 12.01 24.01 7.84
CA PHE A 297 10.89 24.94 7.96
C PHE A 297 11.05 25.91 9.15
N LEU A 298 11.49 25.42 10.31
CA LEU A 298 11.73 26.24 11.49
C LEU A 298 12.91 27.21 11.31
N GLU A 299 14.00 26.76 10.70
CA GLU A 299 15.21 27.58 10.49
C GLU A 299 15.03 28.65 9.40
N PHE A 300 14.45 28.26 8.27
CA PHE A 300 14.33 29.13 7.09
C PHE A 300 12.96 29.80 6.99
N GLY A 301 11.89 29.20 7.48
CA GLY A 301 10.54 29.76 7.42
C GLY A 301 10.43 31.09 8.17
N SER A 302 11.09 31.22 9.32
CA SER A 302 11.16 32.49 10.08
C SER A 302 11.91 33.61 9.35
N ARG A 303 12.90 33.28 8.50
CA ARG A 303 13.69 34.24 7.72
C ARG A 303 12.98 34.77 6.47
N PHE A 304 12.04 33.98 5.92
CA PHE A 304 11.40 34.28 4.62
C PHE A 304 9.93 34.66 4.74
N GLY A 305 9.40 34.85 5.97
CA GLY A 305 8.04 35.34 6.17
C GLY A 305 6.98 34.42 5.54
N TRP A 306 7.13 33.12 5.70
CA TRP A 306 6.18 32.15 5.19
C TRP A 306 4.83 32.28 5.89
N TYR A 307 4.01 33.20 5.41
CA TYR A 307 2.59 33.25 5.71
C TYR A 307 1.85 32.31 4.74
N PHE A 308 2.10 31.01 4.89
CA PHE A 308 1.24 29.98 4.32
C PHE A 308 0.42 29.37 5.45
N ILE A 309 -0.56 30.10 5.88
CA ILE A 309 -1.78 29.59 6.53
C ILE A 309 -2.93 30.48 6.08
#